data_21fce4ba1f5a8ec58f956bbd35bd4fce
#
_entry.id   21fce4ba1f5a8ec58f956bbd35bd4fce
#
_cell.length_a   1.000
_cell.length_b   1.000
_cell.length_c   1.000
_cell.angle_alpha   90.00
_cell.angle_beta   90.00
_cell.angle_gamma   90.00
#
_symmetry.space_group_name_H-M   'P 1'
#
loop_
_entity.id
_entity.type
_entity.pdbx_description
1 polymer ?
#
loop_
_entity_poly.entity_id
_entity_poly.type
_entity_poly.pdbx_seq_one_letter_code
_entity_poly.pdbx_strand_id
1 'polypeptide(L)'
;MRLIAQEAPLGCAIACAASLADLSYKETRRYFDDGEIKEQTSGFYNRDIVNVLNKVGIRTKAYGIKRRGNRKIKFSSIVFIGRCPKYPAGHYLLKTTNGWTNPWLNYPYINPIKAGFQKRLSGGARWIIEIIK
;
A
#
# COMPACT_ATOMS: atom_id res chain seq x y z
N MET A 1 -8.92 -1.92 -10.86
CA MET A 1 -7.98 -0.99 -10.18
C MET A 1 -6.72 -0.88 -10.99
N ARG A 2 -6.25 0.32 -11.18
CA ARG A 2 -5.03 0.56 -11.92
C ARG A 2 -3.81 0.18 -11.10
N LEU A 3 -2.79 -0.34 -11.77
CA LEU A 3 -1.47 -0.47 -11.18
C LEU A 3 -0.84 0.93 -11.08
N ILE A 4 -0.40 1.28 -9.90
CA ILE A 4 0.31 2.54 -9.65
C ILE A 4 1.70 2.20 -9.11
N ALA A 5 2.75 2.63 -9.80
CA ALA A 5 4.11 2.49 -9.31
C ALA A 5 4.38 3.57 -8.26
N GLN A 6 5.12 3.22 -7.20
CA GLN A 6 5.63 4.26 -6.30
C GLN A 6 6.68 5.09 -7.02
N GLU A 7 6.79 6.35 -6.67
CA GLU A 7 7.75 7.27 -7.31
C GLU A 7 8.96 7.58 -6.44
N ALA A 8 9.02 6.97 -5.25
CA ALA A 8 10.11 7.14 -4.30
C ALA A 8 10.29 5.88 -3.47
N PRO A 9 11.46 5.67 -2.84
CA PRO A 9 11.78 4.42 -2.14
C PRO A 9 10.78 3.99 -1.06
N LEU A 10 10.15 4.93 -0.36
CA LEU A 10 9.20 4.63 0.71
C LEU A 10 7.78 5.06 0.37
N GLY A 11 7.44 5.12 -0.92
CA GLY A 11 6.15 5.58 -1.42
C GLY A 11 5.09 4.51 -1.64
N CYS A 12 5.29 3.28 -1.18
CA CYS A 12 4.33 2.19 -1.41
C CYS A 12 2.94 2.48 -0.84
N ALA A 13 2.88 3.17 0.30
CA ALA A 13 1.60 3.56 0.91
C ALA A 13 0.82 4.51 0.00
N ILE A 14 1.51 5.49 -0.57
CA ILE A 14 0.90 6.45 -1.51
C ILE A 14 0.36 5.70 -2.73
N ALA A 15 1.17 4.81 -3.29
CA ALA A 15 0.78 4.05 -4.49
C ALA A 15 -0.44 3.17 -4.25
N CYS A 16 -0.50 2.46 -3.12
CA CYS A 16 -1.66 1.62 -2.77
C CYS A 16 -2.92 2.47 -2.56
N ALA A 17 -2.80 3.58 -1.84
CA ALA A 17 -3.92 4.49 -1.64
C ALA A 17 -4.40 5.08 -2.97
N ALA A 18 -3.48 5.43 -3.86
CA ALA A 18 -3.80 5.95 -5.20
C ALA A 18 -4.58 4.93 -6.02
N SER A 19 -4.14 3.67 -6.03
CA SER A 19 -4.85 2.59 -6.73
C SER A 19 -6.27 2.42 -6.20
N LEU A 20 -6.43 2.41 -4.88
CA LEU A 20 -7.73 2.22 -4.25
C LEU A 20 -8.67 3.41 -4.50
N ALA A 21 -8.15 4.61 -4.47
CA ALA A 21 -8.92 5.84 -4.66
C ALA A 21 -9.14 6.20 -6.12
N ASP A 22 -8.50 5.49 -7.05
CA ASP A 22 -8.54 5.78 -8.49
C ASP A 22 -8.02 7.18 -8.82
N LEU A 23 -6.93 7.55 -8.17
CA LEU A 23 -6.23 8.82 -8.37
C LEU A 23 -4.80 8.55 -8.84
N SER A 24 -4.13 9.59 -9.35
CA SER A 24 -2.71 9.46 -9.66
C SER A 24 -1.87 9.43 -8.38
N TYR A 25 -0.64 8.97 -8.50
CA TYR A 25 0.30 8.98 -7.38
C TYR A 25 0.49 10.40 -6.83
N LYS A 26 0.72 11.37 -7.72
CA LYS A 26 0.97 12.76 -7.31
C LYS A 26 -0.24 13.41 -6.65
N GLU A 27 -1.45 13.16 -7.17
CA GLU A 27 -2.67 13.66 -6.55
C GLU A 27 -2.84 13.10 -5.14
N THR A 28 -2.63 11.80 -4.99
CA THR A 28 -2.79 11.11 -3.71
C THR A 28 -1.74 11.59 -2.71
N ARG A 29 -0.49 11.78 -3.15
CA ARG A 29 0.58 12.27 -2.30
C ARG A 29 0.23 13.57 -1.60
N ARG A 30 -0.52 14.46 -2.25
CA ARG A 30 -0.93 15.75 -1.68
C ARG A 30 -1.81 15.62 -0.45
N TYR A 31 -2.52 14.51 -0.32
CA TYR A 31 -3.36 14.26 0.85
C TYR A 31 -2.58 13.73 2.05
N PHE A 32 -1.36 13.26 1.85
CA PHE A 32 -0.48 12.84 2.93
C PHE A 32 0.27 14.03 3.51
N ASP A 33 0.34 14.13 4.83
CA ASP A 33 1.12 15.17 5.49
C ASP A 33 2.60 14.94 5.21
N ASP A 34 3.30 15.96 4.71
CA ASP A 34 4.71 15.88 4.35
C ASP A 34 5.03 14.73 3.39
N GLY A 35 4.12 14.45 2.46
CA GLY A 35 4.24 13.30 1.57
C GLY A 35 5.55 13.25 0.81
N GLU A 36 5.99 14.36 0.23
CA GLU A 36 7.24 14.42 -0.54
C GLU A 36 8.47 14.13 0.31
N ILE A 37 8.46 14.53 1.57
CA ILE A 37 9.57 14.29 2.49
C ILE A 37 9.53 12.84 2.97
N LYS A 38 8.37 12.38 3.43
CA LYS A 38 8.22 11.05 4.02
C LYS A 38 8.44 9.92 3.04
N GLU A 39 8.09 10.12 1.76
CA GLU A 39 8.33 9.08 0.74
C GLU A 39 9.82 8.82 0.51
N GLN A 40 10.68 9.76 0.91
CA GLN A 40 12.13 9.64 0.80
C GLN A 40 12.82 9.26 2.12
N THR A 41 12.16 9.42 3.25
CA THR A 41 12.82 9.34 4.57
C THR A 41 12.25 8.27 5.50
N SER A 42 11.01 8.43 5.93
CA SER A 42 10.42 7.59 6.97
C SER A 42 9.37 6.60 6.47
N GLY A 43 8.79 6.86 5.30
CA GLY A 43 7.59 6.16 4.88
C GLY A 43 6.37 6.58 5.70
N PHE A 44 5.35 5.73 5.73
CA PHE A 44 4.05 6.08 6.29
C PHE A 44 3.53 4.97 7.20
N TYR A 45 2.69 5.38 8.15
CA TYR A 45 1.99 4.46 9.04
C TYR A 45 0.60 4.11 8.51
N ASN A 46 0.00 3.04 9.04
CA ASN A 46 -1.36 2.65 8.68
C ASN A 46 -2.37 3.79 8.87
N ARG A 47 -2.24 4.54 9.96
CA ARG A 47 -3.13 5.68 10.24
C ARG A 47 -3.06 6.76 9.17
N ASP A 48 -1.90 6.96 8.55
CA ASP A 48 -1.74 7.93 7.48
C ASP A 48 -2.58 7.53 6.27
N ILE A 49 -2.55 6.25 5.92
CA ILE A 49 -3.35 5.70 4.81
C ILE A 49 -4.84 5.83 5.11
N VAL A 50 -5.25 5.44 6.33
CA VAL A 50 -6.66 5.53 6.75
C VAL A 50 -7.15 6.97 6.65
N ASN A 51 -6.35 7.93 7.14
CA ASN A 51 -6.70 9.35 7.11
C ASN A 51 -6.83 9.86 5.68
N VAL A 52 -5.91 9.51 4.80
CA VAL A 52 -5.94 9.93 3.39
C VAL A 52 -7.16 9.35 2.68
N LEU A 53 -7.42 8.06 2.86
CA LEU A 53 -8.58 7.42 2.24
C LEU A 53 -9.89 8.04 2.74
N ASN A 54 -9.96 8.36 4.03
CA ASN A 54 -11.12 9.06 4.59
C ASN A 54 -11.33 10.42 3.93
N LYS A 55 -10.26 11.17 3.69
CA LYS A 55 -10.34 12.48 3.01
C LYS A 55 -10.92 12.39 1.61
N VAL A 56 -10.69 11.28 0.91
CA VAL A 56 -11.21 11.07 -0.44
C VAL A 56 -12.52 10.26 -0.45
N GLY A 57 -13.15 10.10 0.71
CA GLY A 57 -14.47 9.49 0.82
C GLY A 57 -14.49 7.98 0.96
N ILE A 58 -13.35 7.35 1.23
CA ILE A 58 -13.25 5.90 1.42
C ILE A 58 -12.95 5.63 2.88
N ARG A 59 -13.97 5.18 3.62
CA ARG A 59 -13.82 4.85 5.03
C ARG A 59 -13.15 3.49 5.19
N THR A 60 -12.07 3.46 5.94
CA THR A 60 -11.29 2.24 6.18
C THR A 60 -10.96 2.11 7.66
N LYS A 61 -10.56 0.92 8.05
CA LYS A 61 -10.00 0.66 9.38
C LYS A 61 -8.74 -0.19 9.22
N ALA A 62 -7.79 0.01 10.13
CA ALA A 62 -6.58 -0.78 10.20
C ALA A 62 -6.61 -1.70 11.41
N TYR A 63 -6.16 -2.93 11.25
CA TYR A 63 -6.06 -3.88 12.37
C TYR A 63 -4.92 -4.87 12.11
N GLY A 64 -4.41 -5.43 13.21
CA GLY A 64 -3.34 -6.43 13.13
C GLY A 64 -3.86 -7.76 12.58
N ILE A 65 -2.97 -8.51 11.94
CA ILE A 65 -3.31 -9.77 11.28
C ILE A 65 -3.98 -10.79 12.23
N LYS A 66 -3.64 -10.77 13.51
CA LYS A 66 -4.20 -11.70 14.49
C LYS A 66 -5.70 -11.52 14.68
N ARG A 67 -6.23 -10.31 14.51
CA ARG A 67 -7.66 -10.05 14.65
C ARG A 67 -8.48 -10.62 13.50
N ARG A 68 -7.84 -10.94 12.39
CA ARG A 68 -8.50 -11.53 11.25
C ARG A 68 -9.02 -12.94 11.59
N GLY A 69 -8.30 -13.69 12.40
CA GLY A 69 -8.59 -15.10 12.65
C GLY A 69 -8.46 -15.90 11.35
N ASN A 70 -9.47 -16.75 11.08
CA ASN A 70 -9.48 -17.58 9.86
C ASN A 70 -10.16 -16.92 8.66
N ARG A 71 -10.58 -15.65 8.78
CA ARG A 71 -11.23 -14.96 7.67
C ARG A 71 -10.22 -14.68 6.56
N LYS A 72 -10.68 -14.78 5.31
CA LYS A 72 -9.85 -14.39 4.17
C LYS A 72 -9.70 -12.87 4.13
N ILE A 73 -8.56 -12.40 3.63
CA ILE A 73 -8.36 -10.98 3.37
C ILE A 73 -9.26 -10.59 2.22
N LYS A 74 -10.07 -9.56 2.41
CA LYS A 74 -11.03 -9.10 1.41
C LYS A 74 -10.32 -8.40 0.25
N PHE A 75 -10.93 -8.48 -0.94
CA PHE A 75 -10.48 -7.64 -2.06
C PHE A 75 -10.58 -6.17 -1.68
N SER A 76 -9.72 -5.35 -2.27
CA SER A 76 -9.59 -3.91 -1.97
C SER A 76 -9.02 -3.63 -0.58
N SER A 77 -8.38 -4.62 0.04
CA SER A 77 -7.63 -4.42 1.27
C SER A 77 -6.18 -4.10 0.97
N ILE A 78 -5.61 -3.14 1.71
CA ILE A 78 -4.19 -2.84 1.67
C ILE A 78 -3.54 -3.62 2.81
N VAL A 79 -2.45 -4.32 2.52
CA VAL A 79 -1.76 -5.14 3.52
C VAL A 79 -0.33 -4.65 3.66
N PHE A 80 0.12 -4.53 4.91
CA PHE A 80 1.52 -4.30 5.22
C PHE A 80 2.19 -5.63 5.52
N ILE A 81 3.22 -5.96 4.74
CA ILE A 81 4.07 -7.11 5.03
C ILE A 81 5.26 -6.66 5.88
N GLY A 82 5.67 -7.51 6.81
CA GLY A 82 6.83 -7.23 7.64
C GLY A 82 8.13 -7.23 6.84
N ARG A 83 9.22 -6.91 7.51
CA ARG A 83 10.54 -6.93 6.89
C ARG A 83 10.83 -8.29 6.28
N CYS A 84 11.35 -8.29 5.07
CA CYS A 84 11.77 -9.50 4.38
C CYS A 84 12.99 -9.16 3.51
N PRO A 85 13.72 -10.17 2.99
CA PRO A 85 14.92 -9.91 2.20
C PRO A 85 14.67 -8.97 1.01
N LYS A 86 13.52 -9.08 0.36
CA LYS A 86 13.21 -8.23 -0.78
C LYS A 86 12.83 -6.81 -0.35
N TYR A 87 12.15 -6.64 0.79
CA TYR A 87 11.69 -5.33 1.28
C TYR A 87 12.14 -5.14 2.73
N PRO A 88 13.37 -4.65 2.96
CA PRO A 88 13.92 -4.55 4.33
C PRO A 88 13.15 -3.63 5.27
N ALA A 89 12.39 -2.67 4.73
CA ALA A 89 11.57 -1.77 5.53
C ALA A 89 10.10 -2.21 5.62
N GLY A 90 9.78 -3.40 5.13
CA GLY A 90 8.40 -3.82 4.92
C GLY A 90 7.84 -3.21 3.63
N HIS A 91 6.57 -3.49 3.34
CA HIS A 91 5.98 -3.05 2.07
C HIS A 91 4.47 -3.11 2.14
N TYR A 92 3.80 -2.18 1.46
CA TYR A 92 2.34 -2.22 1.29
C TYR A 92 1.97 -2.76 -0.08
N LEU A 93 0.96 -3.62 -0.10
CA LEU A 93 0.38 -4.18 -1.33
C LEU A 93 -1.15 -4.11 -1.23
N LEU A 94 -1.82 -4.07 -2.36
CA LEU A 94 -3.28 -3.98 -2.45
C LEU A 94 -3.83 -5.26 -3.08
N LYS A 95 -4.80 -5.90 -2.43
CA LYS A 95 -5.44 -7.12 -2.95
C LYS A 95 -6.51 -6.78 -3.98
N THR A 96 -6.38 -7.34 -5.17
CA THR A 96 -7.36 -7.19 -6.25
C THR A 96 -7.78 -8.55 -6.80
N THR A 97 -8.80 -8.55 -7.66
CA THR A 97 -9.21 -9.78 -8.35
C THR A 97 -8.15 -10.34 -9.30
N ASN A 98 -7.17 -9.51 -9.69
CA ASN A 98 -6.06 -9.92 -10.56
C ASN A 98 -4.81 -10.30 -9.78
N GLY A 99 -4.89 -10.37 -8.46
CA GLY A 99 -3.77 -10.65 -7.56
C GLY A 99 -3.42 -9.42 -6.72
N TRP A 100 -2.23 -9.47 -6.12
CA TRP A 100 -1.73 -8.36 -5.31
C TRP A 100 -1.07 -7.34 -6.23
N THR A 101 -1.48 -6.07 -6.12
CA THR A 101 -0.69 -5.01 -6.77
C THR A 101 0.57 -4.79 -5.95
N ASN A 102 1.71 -4.73 -6.62
CA ASN A 102 2.97 -4.40 -5.98
C ASN A 102 3.50 -3.11 -6.61
N PRO A 103 3.57 -2.01 -5.83
CA PRO A 103 4.05 -0.73 -6.34
C PRO A 103 5.50 -0.72 -6.78
N TRP A 104 6.29 -1.70 -6.35
CA TRP A 104 7.71 -1.81 -6.70
C TRP A 104 8.07 -3.27 -6.95
N LEU A 105 7.52 -3.83 -8.00
CA LEU A 105 7.75 -5.24 -8.34
C LEU A 105 9.21 -5.50 -8.72
N ASN A 106 9.84 -4.54 -9.39
CA ASN A 106 11.23 -4.65 -9.84
C ASN A 106 12.26 -4.16 -8.82
N TYR A 107 11.91 -4.15 -7.52
CA TYR A 107 12.87 -3.79 -6.48
C TYR A 107 14.22 -4.53 -6.71
N PRO A 108 15.39 -3.89 -6.57
CA PRO A 108 15.61 -2.52 -6.09
C PRO A 108 15.84 -1.47 -7.19
N TYR A 109 15.42 -1.73 -8.42
CA TYR A 109 15.69 -0.84 -9.55
C TYR A 109 14.78 0.38 -9.51
N ILE A 110 15.38 1.58 -9.71
CA ILE A 110 14.64 2.86 -9.59
C ILE A 110 14.54 3.65 -10.88
N ASN A 111 15.11 3.15 -12.01
CA ASN A 111 15.11 3.87 -13.28
C ASN A 111 14.48 3.04 -14.40
N PRO A 112 13.15 2.92 -14.48
CA PRO A 112 12.14 3.40 -13.55
C PRO A 112 11.76 2.34 -12.50
N ILE A 113 11.06 2.77 -11.44
CA ILE A 113 10.34 1.86 -10.54
C ILE A 113 9.12 1.35 -11.31
N LYS A 114 8.93 0.03 -11.35
CA LYS A 114 7.81 -0.59 -12.07
C LYS A 114 6.87 -1.32 -11.11
N ALA A 115 5.57 -1.08 -11.27
CA ALA A 115 4.53 -1.83 -10.57
C ALA A 115 4.17 -3.08 -11.36
N GLY A 116 3.58 -4.05 -10.68
CA GLY A 116 3.07 -5.25 -11.31
C GLY A 116 2.14 -6.00 -10.38
N PHE A 117 1.47 -7.02 -10.93
CA PHE A 117 0.67 -7.95 -10.12
C PHE A 117 1.52 -9.14 -9.71
N GLN A 118 1.24 -9.67 -8.52
CA GLN A 118 1.85 -10.92 -8.06
C GLN A 118 0.78 -11.76 -7.37
N LYS A 119 0.95 -13.08 -7.43
CA LYS A 119 -0.04 -14.02 -6.88
C LYS A 119 0.01 -14.12 -5.37
N ARG A 120 1.19 -13.98 -4.78
CA ARG A 120 1.43 -14.17 -3.35
C ARG A 120 2.15 -12.99 -2.76
N LEU A 121 1.97 -12.79 -1.45
CA LEU A 121 2.74 -11.79 -0.71
C LEU A 121 4.20 -12.22 -0.62
N SER A 122 5.11 -11.25 -0.69
CA SER A 122 6.56 -11.49 -0.60
C SER A 122 7.04 -11.71 0.83
N GLY A 123 6.19 -11.48 1.81
CA GLY A 123 6.50 -11.65 3.23
C GLY A 123 5.23 -11.83 4.03
N GLY A 124 5.37 -12.01 5.35
CA GLY A 124 4.23 -12.22 6.24
C GLY A 124 3.38 -10.97 6.42
N ALA A 125 2.07 -11.11 6.26
CA ALA A 125 1.14 -10.02 6.53
C ALA A 125 1.19 -9.66 8.02
N ARG A 126 1.26 -8.36 8.32
CA ARG A 126 1.29 -7.83 9.69
C ARG A 126 0.07 -7.00 10.01
N TRP A 127 -0.36 -6.15 9.08
CA TRP A 127 -1.49 -5.25 9.25
C TRP A 127 -2.36 -5.28 8.02
N ILE A 128 -3.65 -5.07 8.24
CA ILE A 128 -4.66 -5.03 7.18
C ILE A 128 -5.41 -3.71 7.30
N ILE A 129 -5.57 -3.03 6.17
CA ILE A 129 -6.44 -1.85 6.06
C ILE A 129 -7.57 -2.26 5.14
N GLU A 130 -8.80 -2.29 5.65
CA GLU A 130 -9.95 -2.72 4.86
C GLU A 130 -11.06 -1.68 4.87
N ILE A 131 -11.86 -1.68 3.80
CA ILE A 131 -12.98 -0.76 3.65
C ILE A 131 -14.08 -1.13 4.64
N ILE A 132 -14.62 -0.12 5.32
CA ILE A 132 -15.78 -0.24 6.21
C ILE A 132 -17.03 0.09 5.39
N LYS A 133 -17.97 -0.80 5.44
CA LYS A 133 -19.27 -0.57 4.78
C LYS A 133 -20.35 -0.20 5.79
#